data_d2dcfa537106015334ede41bb4eaebb9
#
_entry.id   d2dcfa537106015334ede41bb4eaebb9
#
_cell.length_a   1.000
_cell.length_b   1.000
_cell.length_c   1.000
_cell.angle_alpha   90.00
_cell.angle_beta   90.00
_cell.angle_gamma   90.00
#
_symmetry.space_group_name_H-M   'P 1'
#
loop_
_entity.id
_entity.type
_entity.pdbx_description
1 polymer ?
#
loop_
_entity_poly.entity_id
_entity_poly.type
_entity_poly.pdbx_seq_one_letter_code
_entity_poly.pdbx_strand_id
1 'polypeptide(L)'
;VTELHAEIDVLEGELSEPLVGGAAGLLKRTFAVLRLARGDGTTGLGEASPLPGYSPDSMAEVSDELQRLTNAPLTVNPLASPLDLLVDAFAAHPLKHPASRLALETALLDWLGHTRGEPVHRVLGGDVDRQSIPIADLVLDANPVSWPACTDALLAGGATHLKLKVGSDLDAEVTALQTIRRGHPTLPLRLDANGRIPFNALRRHAESLEALELELFEEPVAPEDWPAALSLPLPFALDESLRDEELSQRLLGSGSIFAVVIKPMVLGGLRASFAVAELAAAHGAQYLVSHTFDGPIAKAITAELALALQTELAAGLGSHPGLALWPPHRIAAIRDRQIAPHDAPGLGLHFEEDPDA
;
A
#
# COMPACT_ATOMS: atom_id res chain seq x y z
N VAL A 1 -10.96 -2.62 31.21
CA VAL A 1 -9.74 -3.14 30.55
C VAL A 1 -9.94 -4.60 30.19
N THR A 2 -9.30 -5.02 29.12
CA THR A 2 -9.37 -6.37 28.54
C THR A 2 -7.95 -6.86 28.30
N GLU A 3 -7.70 -8.13 28.55
CA GLU A 3 -6.45 -8.78 28.23
C GLU A 3 -6.57 -9.50 26.88
N LEU A 4 -5.56 -9.30 26.00
CA LEU A 4 -5.42 -9.97 24.71
C LEU A 4 -4.12 -10.79 24.73
N HIS A 5 -4.22 -12.05 24.33
CA HIS A 5 -3.08 -12.94 24.17
C HIS A 5 -2.60 -12.92 22.73
N ALA A 6 -1.30 -12.76 22.53
CA ALA A 6 -0.68 -12.73 21.22
C ALA A 6 -0.16 -14.12 20.82
N GLU A 7 -0.44 -14.48 19.57
CA GLU A 7 0.13 -15.64 18.88
C GLU A 7 0.71 -15.16 17.54
N ILE A 8 1.78 -15.82 17.07
CA ILE A 8 2.46 -15.46 15.84
C ILE A 8 2.68 -16.70 15.00
N ASP A 9 2.21 -16.65 13.77
CA ASP A 9 2.45 -17.64 12.74
C ASP A 9 3.26 -17.03 11.60
N VAL A 10 4.16 -17.82 11.01
CA VAL A 10 4.97 -17.40 9.86
C VAL A 10 4.62 -18.28 8.66
N LEU A 11 4.10 -17.66 7.61
CA LEU A 11 3.86 -18.29 6.31
C LEU A 11 5.05 -17.97 5.40
N GLU A 12 5.67 -19.00 4.84
CA GLU A 12 6.70 -18.86 3.81
C GLU A 12 6.36 -19.74 2.61
N GLY A 13 6.59 -19.22 1.41
CA GLY A 13 6.35 -19.99 0.19
C GLY A 13 7.08 -19.44 -1.03
N GLU A 14 7.20 -20.31 -2.05
CA GLU A 14 7.72 -19.95 -3.37
C GLU A 14 6.61 -19.32 -4.21
N LEU A 15 6.93 -18.23 -4.91
CA LEU A 15 6.01 -17.58 -5.83
C LEU A 15 5.95 -18.36 -7.14
N SER A 16 4.75 -18.46 -7.72
CA SER A 16 4.56 -19.06 -9.06
C SER A 16 5.24 -18.25 -10.16
N GLU A 17 5.38 -16.96 -9.94
CA GLU A 17 6.02 -16.00 -10.85
C GLU A 17 6.89 -15.04 -10.04
N PRO A 18 8.04 -14.57 -10.57
CA PRO A 18 8.87 -13.57 -9.91
C PRO A 18 8.10 -12.26 -9.73
N LEU A 19 8.36 -11.55 -8.63
CA LEU A 19 7.87 -10.19 -8.48
C LEU A 19 8.56 -9.24 -9.47
N VAL A 20 7.84 -8.22 -9.89
CA VAL A 20 8.31 -7.18 -10.82
C VAL A 20 8.55 -5.85 -10.08
N GLY A 21 9.37 -4.99 -10.65
CA GLY A 21 9.67 -3.66 -10.08
C GLY A 21 10.79 -3.68 -9.05
N GLY A 22 10.65 -2.94 -7.95
CA GLY A 22 11.68 -2.78 -6.91
C GLY A 22 12.16 -4.08 -6.25
N ALA A 23 11.34 -5.14 -6.29
CA ALA A 23 11.66 -6.48 -5.81
C ALA A 23 11.85 -7.49 -6.97
N ALA A 24 12.27 -7.02 -8.14
CA ALA A 24 12.42 -7.87 -9.32
C ALA A 24 13.34 -9.06 -9.07
N GLY A 25 12.86 -10.24 -9.47
CA GLY A 25 13.57 -11.51 -9.29
C GLY A 25 13.35 -12.21 -7.95
N LEU A 26 12.56 -11.64 -7.04
CA LEU A 26 12.19 -12.33 -5.80
C LEU A 26 11.26 -13.51 -6.12
N LEU A 27 11.66 -14.71 -5.67
CA LEU A 27 10.95 -15.96 -5.91
C LEU A 27 10.26 -16.52 -4.65
N LYS A 28 10.50 -15.90 -3.49
CA LYS A 28 9.91 -16.32 -2.20
C LYS A 28 9.34 -15.13 -1.47
N ARG A 29 8.27 -15.36 -0.73
CA ARG A 29 7.70 -14.39 0.21
C ARG A 29 7.52 -15.02 1.58
N THR A 30 7.71 -14.21 2.61
CA THR A 30 7.45 -14.57 4.00
C THR A 30 6.51 -13.53 4.59
N PHE A 31 5.52 -13.99 5.34
CA PHE A 31 4.53 -13.18 6.02
C PHE A 31 4.47 -13.62 7.48
N ALA A 32 4.53 -12.69 8.43
CA ALA A 32 4.27 -12.96 9.83
C ALA A 32 2.84 -12.50 10.16
N VAL A 33 2.03 -13.40 10.69
CA VAL A 33 0.65 -13.12 11.12
C VAL A 33 0.65 -13.01 12.63
N LEU A 34 0.22 -11.86 13.13
CA LEU A 34 -0.07 -11.61 14.54
C LEU A 34 -1.56 -11.84 14.78
N ARG A 35 -1.89 -12.77 15.68
CA ARG A 35 -3.25 -12.96 16.19
C ARG A 35 -3.32 -12.43 17.62
N LEU A 36 -4.25 -11.53 17.88
CA LEU A 36 -4.63 -11.12 19.22
C LEU A 36 -5.95 -11.78 19.59
N ALA A 37 -6.00 -12.52 20.68
CA ALA A 37 -7.18 -13.26 21.11
C ALA A 37 -7.63 -12.86 22.51
N ARG A 38 -8.92 -12.62 22.67
CA ARG A 38 -9.60 -12.47 23.98
C ARG A 38 -10.10 -13.83 24.45
N GLY A 39 -10.24 -14.00 25.75
CA GLY A 39 -10.70 -15.27 26.36
C GLY A 39 -12.12 -15.72 25.95
N ASP A 40 -12.94 -14.87 25.37
CA ASP A 40 -14.27 -15.20 24.83
C ASP A 40 -14.25 -15.63 23.34
N GLY A 41 -13.06 -15.73 22.74
CA GLY A 41 -12.88 -16.12 21.35
C GLY A 41 -12.86 -14.96 20.35
N THR A 42 -13.09 -13.72 20.77
CA THR A 42 -12.94 -12.56 19.87
C THR A 42 -11.47 -12.37 19.50
N THR A 43 -11.18 -12.31 18.22
CA THR A 43 -9.80 -12.20 17.69
C THR A 43 -9.62 -10.95 16.85
N GLY A 44 -8.38 -10.54 16.67
CA GLY A 44 -7.94 -9.58 15.66
C GLY A 44 -6.66 -10.07 14.99
N LEU A 45 -6.56 -9.83 13.70
CA LEU A 45 -5.44 -10.26 12.87
C LEU A 45 -4.60 -9.07 12.41
N GLY A 46 -3.29 -9.24 12.42
CA GLY A 46 -2.33 -8.30 11.86
C GLY A 46 -1.29 -9.02 11.01
N GLU A 47 -0.68 -8.32 10.09
CA GLU A 47 0.34 -8.88 9.20
C GLU A 47 1.55 -7.98 9.12
N ALA A 48 2.72 -8.60 9.21
CA ALA A 48 3.99 -7.98 8.87
C ALA A 48 4.64 -8.76 7.73
N SER A 49 4.90 -8.07 6.62
CA SER A 49 5.45 -8.68 5.40
C SER A 49 6.50 -7.76 4.75
N PRO A 50 7.60 -7.42 5.46
CA PRO A 50 8.64 -6.59 4.88
C PRO A 50 9.13 -7.18 3.57
N LEU A 51 9.31 -6.31 2.55
CA LEU A 51 9.74 -6.72 1.22
C LEU A 51 11.26 -6.66 1.13
N PRO A 52 11.97 -7.80 0.95
CA PRO A 52 13.43 -7.82 0.86
C PRO A 52 13.96 -6.88 -0.22
N GLY A 53 14.97 -6.08 0.12
CA GLY A 53 15.58 -5.10 -0.78
C GLY A 53 14.77 -3.80 -0.99
N TYR A 54 13.57 -3.72 -0.41
CA TYR A 54 12.71 -2.55 -0.47
C TYR A 54 12.36 -1.99 0.92
N SER A 55 11.86 -2.83 1.83
CA SER A 55 11.52 -2.41 3.20
C SER A 55 12.77 -2.10 4.03
N PRO A 56 12.68 -1.17 5.00
CA PRO A 56 13.81 -0.84 5.86
C PRO A 56 14.12 -1.92 6.90
N ASP A 57 13.17 -2.80 7.17
CA ASP A 57 13.23 -3.90 8.12
C ASP A 57 13.34 -5.26 7.43
N SER A 58 13.88 -6.25 8.14
CA SER A 58 13.95 -7.64 7.71
C SER A 58 12.90 -8.49 8.44
N MET A 59 12.51 -9.61 7.83
CA MET A 59 11.59 -10.56 8.47
C MET A 59 12.14 -11.11 9.79
N ALA A 60 13.46 -11.31 9.91
CA ALA A 60 14.07 -11.78 11.15
C ALA A 60 13.88 -10.78 12.30
N GLU A 61 14.19 -9.50 12.05
CA GLU A 61 14.02 -8.43 13.04
C GLU A 61 12.55 -8.27 13.45
N VAL A 62 11.64 -8.32 12.48
CA VAL A 62 10.18 -8.23 12.68
C VAL A 62 9.67 -9.42 13.49
N SER A 63 10.07 -10.65 13.15
CA SER A 63 9.66 -11.86 13.88
C SER A 63 10.15 -11.83 15.32
N ASP A 64 11.41 -11.45 15.56
CA ASP A 64 11.98 -11.32 16.90
C ASP A 64 11.26 -10.24 17.73
N GLU A 65 10.81 -9.16 17.10
CA GLU A 65 10.10 -8.09 17.77
C GLU A 65 8.66 -8.49 18.12
N LEU A 66 7.93 -9.07 17.18
CA LEU A 66 6.56 -9.55 17.40
C LEU A 66 6.53 -10.70 18.43
N GLN A 67 7.52 -11.62 18.41
CA GLN A 67 7.60 -12.72 19.37
C GLN A 67 7.62 -12.22 20.83
N ARG A 68 8.15 -11.03 21.10
CA ARG A 68 8.11 -10.45 22.43
C ARG A 68 6.72 -10.14 22.95
N LEU A 69 5.74 -9.90 22.05
CA LEU A 69 4.35 -9.66 22.42
C LEU A 69 3.69 -10.92 23.01
N THR A 70 4.21 -12.12 22.73
CA THR A 70 3.63 -13.38 23.27
C THR A 70 4.01 -13.63 24.72
N ASN A 71 4.97 -12.87 25.29
CA ASN A 71 5.48 -13.10 26.65
C ASN A 71 4.51 -12.69 27.76
N ALA A 72 3.59 -11.77 27.47
CA ALA A 72 2.57 -11.31 28.42
C ALA A 72 1.32 -10.81 27.66
N PRO A 73 0.13 -10.89 28.28
CA PRO A 73 -1.07 -10.33 27.68
C PRO A 73 -0.96 -8.80 27.46
N LEU A 74 -1.51 -8.33 26.35
CA LEU A 74 -1.69 -6.91 26.10
C LEU A 74 -2.94 -6.43 26.84
N THR A 75 -2.80 -5.44 27.69
CA THR A 75 -3.92 -4.84 28.42
C THR A 75 -4.47 -3.64 27.64
N VAL A 76 -5.71 -3.71 27.17
CA VAL A 76 -6.34 -2.70 26.34
C VAL A 76 -7.68 -2.21 26.92
N ASN A 77 -8.06 -0.99 26.56
CA ASN A 77 -9.37 -0.44 26.89
C ASN A 77 -10.28 -0.42 25.65
N PRO A 78 -11.31 -1.29 25.55
CA PRO A 78 -12.20 -1.34 24.38
C PRO A 78 -13.08 -0.10 24.19
N LEU A 79 -13.19 0.74 25.23
CA LEU A 79 -13.96 1.99 25.20
C LEU A 79 -13.11 3.21 24.83
N ALA A 80 -11.79 3.05 24.70
CA ALA A 80 -10.89 4.12 24.26
C ALA A 80 -11.19 4.51 22.80
N SER A 81 -10.84 5.72 22.42
CA SER A 81 -10.78 6.04 21.00
C SER A 81 -9.75 5.14 20.28
N PRO A 82 -9.91 4.88 18.98
CA PRO A 82 -8.92 4.05 18.26
C PRO A 82 -7.49 4.59 18.39
N LEU A 83 -7.34 5.92 18.33
CA LEU A 83 -6.03 6.56 18.48
C LEU A 83 -5.44 6.35 19.87
N ASP A 84 -6.24 6.55 20.94
CA ASP A 84 -5.77 6.34 22.31
C ASP A 84 -5.42 4.87 22.56
N LEU A 85 -6.23 3.93 22.02
CA LEU A 85 -5.91 2.49 22.08
C LEU A 85 -4.53 2.19 21.50
N LEU A 86 -4.21 2.74 20.33
CA LEU A 86 -2.91 2.54 19.69
C LEU A 86 -1.79 3.24 20.46
N VAL A 87 -2.01 4.46 20.95
CA VAL A 87 -1.02 5.19 21.76
C VAL A 87 -0.66 4.41 23.01
N ASP A 88 -1.65 3.93 23.76
CA ASP A 88 -1.45 3.17 24.99
C ASP A 88 -0.74 1.83 24.71
N ALA A 89 -1.12 1.13 23.64
CA ALA A 89 -0.48 -0.12 23.25
C ALA A 89 1.02 0.07 22.92
N PHE A 90 1.37 1.11 22.17
CA PHE A 90 2.78 1.39 21.86
C PHE A 90 3.58 1.95 23.04
N ALA A 91 2.95 2.62 24.00
CA ALA A 91 3.59 3.02 25.23
C ALA A 91 3.96 1.81 26.09
N ALA A 92 3.08 0.79 26.12
CA ALA A 92 3.32 -0.46 26.86
C ALA A 92 4.23 -1.43 26.10
N HIS A 93 4.13 -1.49 24.79
CA HIS A 93 4.86 -2.41 23.91
C HIS A 93 5.53 -1.62 22.75
N PRO A 94 6.67 -0.95 23.01
CA PRO A 94 7.35 -0.17 21.99
C PRO A 94 7.93 -1.07 20.90
N LEU A 95 7.51 -0.81 19.65
CA LEU A 95 7.98 -1.48 18.44
C LEU A 95 8.78 -0.51 17.58
N LYS A 96 9.93 -0.96 17.05
CA LYS A 96 10.83 -0.14 16.23
C LYS A 96 10.54 -0.29 14.74
N HIS A 97 10.27 -1.54 14.32
CA HIS A 97 10.17 -1.92 12.92
C HIS A 97 8.82 -1.51 12.33
N PRO A 98 8.81 -0.81 11.18
CA PRO A 98 7.59 -0.39 10.48
C PRO A 98 6.56 -1.50 10.29
N ALA A 99 6.99 -2.67 9.80
CA ALA A 99 6.10 -3.79 9.57
C ALA A 99 5.51 -4.37 10.88
N SER A 100 6.29 -4.42 11.96
CA SER A 100 5.79 -4.84 13.29
C SER A 100 4.72 -3.87 13.82
N ARG A 101 4.92 -2.57 13.60
CA ARG A 101 3.96 -1.54 14.00
C ARG A 101 2.64 -1.72 13.25
N LEU A 102 2.70 -1.90 11.92
CA LEU A 102 1.49 -2.16 11.13
C LEU A 102 0.76 -3.41 11.62
N ALA A 103 1.49 -4.50 11.89
CA ALA A 103 0.88 -5.73 12.37
C ALA A 103 0.12 -5.52 13.70
N LEU A 104 0.73 -4.83 14.68
CA LEU A 104 0.08 -4.56 15.95
C LEU A 104 -1.12 -3.62 15.81
N GLU A 105 -0.99 -2.52 15.08
CA GLU A 105 -2.09 -1.59 14.83
C GLU A 105 -3.26 -2.28 14.14
N THR A 106 -2.97 -3.09 13.11
CA THR A 106 -3.99 -3.84 12.36
C THR A 106 -4.73 -4.83 13.27
N ALA A 107 -4.00 -5.64 14.04
CA ALA A 107 -4.61 -6.63 14.94
C ALA A 107 -5.48 -5.98 16.02
N LEU A 108 -5.06 -4.84 16.57
CA LEU A 108 -5.83 -4.11 17.57
C LEU A 108 -7.10 -3.50 16.97
N LEU A 109 -7.03 -2.92 15.77
CA LEU A 109 -8.18 -2.31 15.10
C LEU A 109 -9.17 -3.36 14.60
N ASP A 110 -8.68 -4.49 14.09
CA ASP A 110 -9.51 -5.62 13.70
C ASP A 110 -10.28 -6.18 14.90
N TRP A 111 -9.56 -6.44 16.00
CA TRP A 111 -10.19 -6.85 17.27
C TRP A 111 -11.22 -5.83 17.77
N LEU A 112 -10.91 -4.53 17.69
CA LEU A 112 -11.81 -3.46 18.11
C LEU A 112 -13.06 -3.41 17.22
N GLY A 113 -12.91 -3.57 15.92
CA GLY A 113 -13.98 -3.65 14.94
C GLY A 113 -14.92 -4.83 15.24
N HIS A 114 -14.38 -6.02 15.49
CA HIS A 114 -15.18 -7.18 15.92
C HIS A 114 -15.88 -6.94 17.25
N THR A 115 -15.21 -6.33 18.22
CA THR A 115 -15.80 -6.01 19.54
C THR A 115 -16.96 -5.02 19.43
N ARG A 116 -16.89 -4.07 18.50
CA ARG A 116 -17.94 -3.04 18.28
C ARG A 116 -18.99 -3.45 17.25
N GLY A 117 -18.76 -4.52 16.48
CA GLY A 117 -19.61 -4.92 15.36
C GLY A 117 -19.54 -3.94 14.18
N GLU A 118 -18.38 -3.29 13.97
CA GLU A 118 -18.16 -2.26 12.95
C GLU A 118 -16.94 -2.58 12.09
N PRO A 119 -16.94 -2.23 10.79
CA PRO A 119 -15.74 -2.31 9.96
C PRO A 119 -14.69 -1.29 10.40
N VAL A 120 -13.40 -1.59 10.12
CA VAL A 120 -12.28 -0.75 10.60
C VAL A 120 -12.35 0.67 10.08
N HIS A 121 -12.76 0.90 8.82
CA HIS A 121 -12.87 2.27 8.31
C HIS A 121 -13.86 3.14 9.12
N ARG A 122 -14.96 2.57 9.63
CA ARG A 122 -15.89 3.28 10.53
C ARG A 122 -15.30 3.49 11.92
N VAL A 123 -14.60 2.48 12.44
CA VAL A 123 -13.84 2.62 13.70
C VAL A 123 -12.87 3.79 13.61
N LEU A 124 -12.24 4.00 12.45
CA LEU A 124 -11.31 5.11 12.17
C LEU A 124 -12.01 6.44 11.83
N GLY A 125 -13.34 6.49 11.79
CA GLY A 125 -14.12 7.70 11.52
C GLY A 125 -14.40 7.96 10.04
N GLY A 126 -14.25 6.95 9.18
CA GLY A 126 -14.58 7.03 7.76
C GLY A 126 -16.08 7.18 7.50
N ASP A 127 -16.43 7.87 6.41
CA ASP A 127 -17.82 8.11 5.99
C ASP A 127 -18.46 6.84 5.41
N VAL A 128 -19.71 6.58 5.80
CA VAL A 128 -20.50 5.41 5.35
C VAL A 128 -21.08 5.60 3.95
N ASP A 129 -21.32 6.83 3.55
CA ASP A 129 -21.97 7.17 2.27
C ASP A 129 -20.94 7.44 1.14
N ARG A 130 -19.68 7.06 1.36
CA ARG A 130 -18.61 7.32 0.42
C ARG A 130 -18.76 6.53 -0.90
N GLN A 131 -18.38 7.18 -2.00
CA GLN A 131 -18.21 6.50 -3.29
C GLN A 131 -17.02 5.52 -3.26
N SER A 132 -17.10 4.48 -4.08
CA SER A 132 -16.01 3.52 -4.24
C SER A 132 -14.77 4.19 -4.86
N ILE A 133 -13.60 3.66 -4.49
CA ILE A 133 -12.29 4.10 -4.96
C ILE A 133 -11.80 3.08 -5.99
N PRO A 134 -11.44 3.47 -7.22
CA PRO A 134 -10.87 2.55 -8.19
C PRO A 134 -9.54 1.95 -7.71
N ILE A 135 -9.20 0.75 -8.22
CA ILE A 135 -7.88 0.15 -8.05
C ILE A 135 -7.15 0.26 -9.38
N ALA A 136 -5.92 0.78 -9.34
CA ALA A 136 -5.04 0.81 -10.50
C ALA A 136 -4.37 -0.55 -10.68
N ASP A 137 -4.40 -1.06 -11.91
CA ASP A 137 -3.74 -2.31 -12.29
C ASP A 137 -2.31 -2.05 -12.77
N LEU A 138 -1.40 -2.95 -12.44
CA LEU A 138 -0.01 -2.89 -12.87
C LEU A 138 0.15 -3.66 -14.19
N VAL A 139 0.74 -3.02 -15.19
CA VAL A 139 1.23 -3.72 -16.39
C VAL A 139 2.51 -4.46 -15.98
N LEU A 140 2.44 -5.79 -15.95
CA LEU A 140 3.50 -6.65 -15.40
C LEU A 140 4.63 -6.95 -16.40
N ASP A 141 4.40 -6.78 -17.71
CA ASP A 141 5.42 -7.05 -18.72
C ASP A 141 6.54 -5.99 -18.68
N ALA A 142 7.77 -6.45 -18.65
CA ALA A 142 8.95 -5.56 -18.66
C ALA A 142 9.34 -5.05 -20.05
N ASN A 143 8.75 -5.63 -21.12
CA ASN A 143 9.05 -5.24 -22.49
C ASN A 143 8.09 -4.16 -22.99
N PRO A 144 8.56 -2.92 -23.27
CA PRO A 144 7.69 -1.85 -23.74
C PRO A 144 6.93 -2.16 -25.03
N VAL A 145 7.44 -3.04 -25.89
CA VAL A 145 6.79 -3.42 -27.16
C VAL A 145 5.44 -4.11 -26.91
N SER A 146 5.29 -4.86 -25.83
CA SER A 146 4.05 -5.56 -25.48
C SER A 146 3.05 -4.70 -24.70
N TRP A 147 3.45 -3.55 -24.15
CA TRP A 147 2.58 -2.72 -23.29
C TRP A 147 1.24 -2.33 -23.92
N PRO A 148 1.15 -1.95 -25.21
CA PRO A 148 -0.16 -1.66 -25.81
C PRO A 148 -1.11 -2.86 -25.77
N ALA A 149 -0.61 -4.07 -26.11
CA ALA A 149 -1.44 -5.28 -26.09
C ALA A 149 -1.83 -5.70 -24.65
N CYS A 150 -0.91 -5.55 -23.67
CA CYS A 150 -1.21 -5.78 -22.26
C CYS A 150 -2.25 -4.78 -21.76
N THR A 151 -2.15 -3.52 -22.17
CA THR A 151 -3.14 -2.46 -21.86
C THR A 151 -4.51 -2.86 -22.37
N ASP A 152 -4.64 -3.23 -23.65
CA ASP A 152 -5.90 -3.64 -24.26
C ASP A 152 -6.53 -4.84 -23.50
N ALA A 153 -5.70 -5.82 -23.10
CA ALA A 153 -6.15 -6.99 -22.35
C ALA A 153 -6.66 -6.61 -20.95
N LEU A 154 -5.95 -5.73 -20.23
CA LEU A 154 -6.37 -5.27 -18.90
C LEU A 154 -7.67 -4.47 -18.97
N LEU A 155 -7.80 -3.58 -19.94
CA LEU A 155 -9.03 -2.80 -20.16
C LEU A 155 -10.22 -3.68 -20.54
N ALA A 156 -10.01 -4.68 -21.39
CA ALA A 156 -11.03 -5.70 -21.70
C ALA A 156 -11.43 -6.51 -20.45
N GLY A 157 -10.52 -6.68 -19.49
CA GLY A 157 -10.75 -7.29 -18.17
C GLY A 157 -11.36 -6.34 -17.14
N GLY A 158 -11.73 -5.09 -17.52
CA GLY A 158 -12.41 -4.13 -16.65
C GLY A 158 -11.47 -3.18 -15.87
N ALA A 159 -10.17 -3.15 -16.17
CA ALA A 159 -9.26 -2.14 -15.62
C ALA A 159 -9.69 -0.73 -16.06
N THR A 160 -9.56 0.25 -15.16
CA THR A 160 -9.89 1.66 -15.42
C THR A 160 -8.71 2.61 -15.27
N HIS A 161 -7.69 2.21 -14.52
CA HIS A 161 -6.47 2.96 -14.26
C HIS A 161 -5.28 2.00 -14.41
N LEU A 162 -4.22 2.44 -15.07
CA LEU A 162 -3.05 1.61 -15.29
C LEU A 162 -1.77 2.28 -14.77
N LYS A 163 -0.92 1.47 -14.16
CA LYS A 163 0.43 1.84 -13.72
C LYS A 163 1.46 1.04 -14.53
N LEU A 164 2.51 1.71 -15.01
CA LEU A 164 3.62 1.10 -15.74
C LEU A 164 4.94 1.40 -15.03
N LYS A 165 5.78 0.40 -14.92
CA LYS A 165 7.16 0.56 -14.41
C LYS A 165 8.06 1.03 -15.55
N VAL A 166 8.76 2.15 -15.34
CA VAL A 166 9.62 2.80 -16.34
C VAL A 166 11.05 3.01 -15.83
N GLY A 167 11.95 3.47 -16.69
CA GLY A 167 13.32 3.84 -16.36
C GLY A 167 14.36 2.79 -16.71
N SER A 168 14.00 1.79 -17.53
CA SER A 168 14.95 0.83 -18.10
C SER A 168 15.43 1.27 -19.48
N ASP A 169 14.51 1.71 -20.35
CA ASP A 169 14.77 2.26 -21.69
C ASP A 169 13.72 3.34 -22.01
N LEU A 170 13.99 4.57 -21.57
CA LEU A 170 13.01 5.64 -21.63
C LEU A 170 12.61 6.00 -23.09
N ASP A 171 13.47 5.81 -24.08
CA ASP A 171 13.15 6.04 -25.49
C ASP A 171 12.07 5.04 -25.99
N ALA A 172 12.28 3.74 -25.72
CA ALA A 172 11.32 2.70 -26.06
C ALA A 172 10.02 2.82 -25.24
N GLU A 173 10.13 3.12 -23.93
CA GLU A 173 9.02 3.28 -23.00
C GLU A 173 8.11 4.44 -23.42
N VAL A 174 8.66 5.61 -23.74
CA VAL A 174 7.89 6.77 -24.21
C VAL A 174 7.19 6.45 -25.54
N THR A 175 7.85 5.75 -26.47
CA THR A 175 7.24 5.33 -27.74
C THR A 175 6.02 4.42 -27.50
N ALA A 176 6.13 3.46 -26.60
CA ALA A 176 5.03 2.57 -26.21
C ALA A 176 3.88 3.34 -25.54
N LEU A 177 4.20 4.24 -24.58
CA LEU A 177 3.23 5.09 -23.90
C LEU A 177 2.45 6.00 -24.86
N GLN A 178 3.12 6.59 -25.85
CA GLN A 178 2.48 7.35 -26.91
C GLN A 178 1.52 6.49 -27.75
N THR A 179 1.87 5.21 -27.96
CA THR A 179 0.97 4.27 -28.66
C THR A 179 -0.26 3.96 -27.83
N ILE A 180 -0.09 3.72 -26.52
CA ILE A 180 -1.19 3.53 -25.58
C ILE A 180 -2.10 4.78 -25.56
N ARG A 181 -1.52 5.98 -25.42
CA ARG A 181 -2.29 7.23 -25.36
C ARG A 181 -3.09 7.50 -26.63
N ARG A 182 -2.53 7.18 -27.82
CA ARG A 182 -3.28 7.27 -29.08
C ARG A 182 -4.47 6.32 -29.15
N GLY A 183 -4.32 5.10 -28.63
CA GLY A 183 -5.41 4.11 -28.57
C GLY A 183 -6.46 4.44 -27.50
N HIS A 184 -6.02 5.02 -26.39
CA HIS A 184 -6.84 5.29 -25.20
C HIS A 184 -6.63 6.73 -24.71
N PRO A 185 -7.22 7.74 -25.37
CA PRO A 185 -6.92 9.16 -25.10
C PRO A 185 -7.23 9.64 -23.69
N THR A 186 -8.21 9.03 -23.01
CA THR A 186 -8.67 9.45 -21.67
C THR A 186 -8.26 8.50 -20.55
N LEU A 187 -7.48 7.47 -20.86
CA LEU A 187 -7.06 6.48 -19.86
C LEU A 187 -6.15 7.14 -18.80
N PRO A 188 -6.48 7.08 -17.50
CA PRO A 188 -5.57 7.48 -16.46
C PRO A 188 -4.33 6.57 -16.46
N LEU A 189 -3.19 7.16 -16.82
CA LEU A 189 -1.89 6.47 -16.87
C LEU A 189 -0.99 6.97 -15.76
N ARG A 190 -0.40 6.04 -15.04
CA ARG A 190 0.60 6.28 -14.00
C ARG A 190 1.93 5.67 -14.39
N LEU A 191 2.99 6.39 -14.11
CA LEU A 191 4.35 5.88 -14.26
C LEU A 191 5.00 5.73 -12.90
N ASP A 192 5.91 4.77 -12.78
CA ASP A 192 6.69 4.56 -11.57
C ASP A 192 8.12 4.15 -11.97
N ALA A 193 9.08 4.99 -11.63
CA ALA A 193 10.48 4.76 -11.98
C ALA A 193 11.34 4.24 -10.81
N ASN A 194 10.81 4.21 -9.57
CA ASN A 194 11.56 3.85 -8.37
C ASN A 194 12.93 4.56 -8.29
N GLY A 195 12.98 5.86 -8.60
CA GLY A 195 14.18 6.70 -8.52
C GLY A 195 15.25 6.44 -9.59
N ARG A 196 14.95 5.66 -10.65
CA ARG A 196 15.99 5.14 -11.56
C ARG A 196 16.30 6.02 -12.77
N ILE A 197 15.50 7.03 -13.07
CA ILE A 197 15.73 7.85 -14.26
C ILE A 197 16.74 8.95 -13.93
N PRO A 198 17.91 9.01 -14.60
CA PRO A 198 18.81 10.14 -14.45
C PRO A 198 18.12 11.42 -14.92
N PHE A 199 18.29 12.53 -14.17
CA PHE A 199 17.61 13.79 -14.50
C PHE A 199 17.78 14.24 -15.96
N ASN A 200 18.98 14.09 -16.53
CA ASN A 200 19.22 14.47 -17.92
C ASN A 200 18.40 13.64 -18.92
N ALA A 201 18.10 12.38 -18.62
CA ALA A 201 17.20 11.57 -19.44
C ALA A 201 15.76 12.02 -19.28
N LEU A 202 15.31 12.24 -18.04
CA LEU A 202 13.97 12.76 -17.74
C LEU A 202 13.72 14.10 -18.46
N ARG A 203 14.69 15.02 -18.39
CA ARG A 203 14.61 16.33 -19.03
C ARG A 203 14.49 16.24 -20.56
N ARG A 204 15.21 15.31 -21.21
CA ARG A 204 15.10 15.13 -22.67
C ARG A 204 13.72 14.67 -23.11
N HIS A 205 13.02 13.90 -22.27
CA HIS A 205 11.70 13.36 -22.58
C HIS A 205 10.55 14.16 -21.97
N ALA A 206 10.83 15.25 -21.23
CA ALA A 206 9.83 15.99 -20.45
C ALA A 206 8.65 16.45 -21.31
N GLU A 207 8.90 17.03 -22.48
CA GLU A 207 7.84 17.49 -23.40
C GLU A 207 6.99 16.32 -23.93
N SER A 208 7.63 15.18 -24.23
CA SER A 208 6.91 13.97 -24.67
C SER A 208 6.08 13.36 -23.56
N LEU A 209 6.58 13.38 -22.31
CA LEU A 209 5.89 12.88 -21.12
C LEU A 209 4.74 13.81 -20.73
N GLU A 210 4.91 15.12 -20.82
CA GLU A 210 3.84 16.12 -20.59
C GLU A 210 2.68 15.90 -21.56
N ALA A 211 2.99 15.67 -22.85
CA ALA A 211 1.98 15.41 -23.88
C ALA A 211 1.19 14.09 -23.67
N LEU A 212 1.64 13.22 -22.76
CA LEU A 212 0.89 12.02 -22.37
C LEU A 212 -0.24 12.31 -21.40
N GLU A 213 -0.31 13.51 -20.80
CA GLU A 213 -1.32 13.86 -19.79
C GLU A 213 -1.44 12.76 -18.72
N LEU A 214 -0.30 12.47 -18.07
CA LEU A 214 -0.22 11.45 -17.02
C LEU A 214 -1.09 11.83 -15.83
N GLU A 215 -1.69 10.84 -15.17
CA GLU A 215 -2.35 11.05 -13.88
C GLU A 215 -1.35 11.38 -12.80
N LEU A 216 -0.25 10.59 -12.72
CA LEU A 216 0.91 10.87 -11.86
C LEU A 216 2.16 10.15 -12.35
N PHE A 217 3.33 10.65 -11.91
CA PHE A 217 4.62 10.06 -12.14
C PHE A 217 5.35 9.84 -10.80
N GLU A 218 5.34 8.61 -10.34
CA GLU A 218 5.84 8.17 -9.03
C GLU A 218 7.37 8.01 -9.07
N GLU A 219 8.04 8.63 -8.11
CA GLU A 219 9.49 8.53 -7.84
C GLU A 219 10.35 8.51 -9.12
N PRO A 220 10.35 9.58 -9.92
CA PRO A 220 11.01 9.55 -11.24
C PRO A 220 12.53 9.50 -11.16
N VAL A 221 13.13 10.17 -10.17
CA VAL A 221 14.58 10.39 -10.06
C VAL A 221 15.10 10.03 -8.68
N ALA A 222 16.42 9.86 -8.57
CA ALA A 222 17.09 9.68 -7.29
C ALA A 222 16.96 10.93 -6.38
N PRO A 223 17.12 10.80 -5.05
CA PRO A 223 16.91 11.88 -4.10
C PRO A 223 17.68 13.18 -4.40
N GLU A 224 18.90 13.05 -4.91
CA GLU A 224 19.77 14.19 -5.27
C GLU A 224 19.30 14.98 -6.49
N ASP A 225 18.55 14.34 -7.40
CA ASP A 225 18.08 14.96 -8.65
C ASP A 225 16.72 15.67 -8.49
N TRP A 226 16.02 15.49 -7.37
CA TRP A 226 14.72 16.10 -7.12
C TRP A 226 14.69 17.62 -7.29
N PRO A 227 15.68 18.39 -6.77
CA PRO A 227 15.64 19.85 -6.91
C PRO A 227 15.60 20.31 -8.37
N ALA A 228 16.27 19.56 -9.27
CA ALA A 228 16.23 19.86 -10.71
C ALA A 228 14.93 19.36 -11.37
N ALA A 229 14.43 18.17 -10.97
CA ALA A 229 13.22 17.56 -11.51
C ALA A 229 11.97 18.42 -11.25
N LEU A 230 11.88 19.09 -10.10
CA LEU A 230 10.74 19.96 -9.76
C LEU A 230 10.53 21.15 -10.71
N SER A 231 11.51 21.45 -11.59
CA SER A 231 11.35 22.45 -12.64
C SER A 231 10.56 21.98 -13.87
N LEU A 232 10.29 20.66 -13.97
CA LEU A 232 9.57 20.06 -15.09
C LEU A 232 8.05 20.09 -14.82
N PRO A 233 7.21 20.31 -15.84
CA PRO A 233 5.76 20.38 -15.68
C PRO A 233 5.11 19.00 -15.69
N LEU A 234 5.53 18.11 -14.77
CA LEU A 234 5.05 16.74 -14.66
C LEU A 234 4.36 16.50 -13.30
N PRO A 235 3.31 15.69 -13.24
CA PRO A 235 2.56 15.43 -12.01
C PRO A 235 3.32 14.43 -11.10
N PHE A 236 4.35 14.89 -10.42
CA PHE A 236 5.21 14.05 -9.60
C PHE A 236 4.53 13.54 -8.34
N ALA A 237 4.80 12.28 -7.99
CA ALA A 237 4.36 11.67 -6.74
C ALA A 237 5.55 11.09 -5.97
N LEU A 238 5.52 11.24 -4.64
CA LEU A 238 6.53 10.68 -3.73
C LEU A 238 6.11 9.29 -3.26
N ASP A 239 7.05 8.34 -3.25
CA ASP A 239 6.96 6.99 -2.68
C ASP A 239 8.15 6.73 -1.75
N GLU A 240 9.29 6.32 -2.28
CA GLU A 240 10.49 6.04 -1.51
C GLU A 240 11.01 7.26 -0.75
N SER A 241 10.87 8.44 -1.33
CA SER A 241 11.27 9.72 -0.71
C SER A 241 10.50 10.04 0.57
N LEU A 242 9.34 9.42 0.81
CA LEU A 242 8.58 9.58 2.06
C LEU A 242 9.26 8.97 3.28
N ARG A 243 10.26 8.10 3.10
CA ARG A 243 11.03 7.49 4.19
C ARG A 243 12.02 8.46 4.83
N ASP A 244 12.41 9.49 4.12
CA ASP A 244 13.24 10.59 4.61
C ASP A 244 12.34 11.78 4.92
N GLU A 245 12.10 12.00 6.21
CA GLU A 245 11.19 13.05 6.68
C GLU A 245 11.65 14.44 6.25
N GLU A 246 12.96 14.73 6.30
CA GLU A 246 13.51 16.03 5.90
C GLU A 246 13.35 16.26 4.39
N LEU A 247 13.62 15.22 3.59
CA LEU A 247 13.47 15.29 2.14
C LEU A 247 11.98 15.46 1.77
N SER A 248 11.10 14.68 2.34
CA SER A 248 9.66 14.73 2.04
C SER A 248 9.04 16.07 2.39
N GLN A 249 9.39 16.66 3.55
CA GLN A 249 8.95 17.99 3.95
C GLN A 249 9.44 19.09 2.97
N ARG A 250 10.71 19.02 2.54
CA ARG A 250 11.25 19.97 1.54
C ARG A 250 10.55 19.85 0.19
N LEU A 251 10.32 18.61 -0.28
CA LEU A 251 9.69 18.37 -1.57
C LEU A 251 8.23 18.82 -1.56
N LEU A 252 7.46 18.47 -0.54
CA LEU A 252 6.09 18.95 -0.37
C LEU A 252 6.02 20.47 -0.23
N GLY A 253 6.94 21.05 0.54
CA GLY A 253 7.06 22.50 0.71
C GLY A 253 7.35 23.26 -0.58
N SER A 254 7.81 22.61 -1.65
CA SER A 254 8.01 23.25 -2.96
C SER A 254 6.70 23.63 -3.67
N GLY A 255 5.59 22.95 -3.31
CA GLY A 255 4.30 23.09 -3.99
C GLY A 255 4.23 22.45 -5.40
N SER A 256 5.27 21.71 -5.80
CA SER A 256 5.36 21.05 -7.13
C SER A 256 5.06 19.54 -7.08
N ILE A 257 4.80 19.00 -5.90
CA ILE A 257 4.42 17.57 -5.76
C ILE A 257 2.91 17.46 -5.90
N PHE A 258 2.48 16.62 -6.85
CA PHE A 258 1.07 16.38 -7.12
C PHE A 258 0.45 15.42 -6.09
N ALA A 259 1.18 14.33 -5.73
CA ALA A 259 0.64 13.32 -4.84
C ALA A 259 1.72 12.64 -3.96
N VAL A 260 1.26 11.89 -2.96
CA VAL A 260 2.08 10.96 -2.18
C VAL A 260 1.47 9.55 -2.23
N VAL A 261 2.33 8.52 -2.23
CA VAL A 261 1.94 7.11 -2.25
C VAL A 261 2.14 6.52 -0.85
N ILE A 262 1.05 6.34 -0.14
CA ILE A 262 1.05 5.87 1.25
C ILE A 262 1.12 4.35 1.26
N LYS A 263 2.22 3.80 1.78
CA LYS A 263 2.44 2.36 1.97
C LYS A 263 2.58 2.05 3.46
N PRO A 264 1.52 1.64 4.16
CA PRO A 264 1.54 1.48 5.63
C PRO A 264 2.62 0.53 6.13
N MET A 265 2.92 -0.55 5.38
CA MET A 265 3.95 -1.54 5.70
C MET A 265 5.35 -0.91 5.85
N VAL A 266 5.65 0.10 5.06
CA VAL A 266 6.97 0.76 5.00
C VAL A 266 7.02 2.00 5.87
N LEU A 267 5.90 2.71 5.99
CA LEU A 267 5.81 3.97 6.77
C LEU A 267 5.70 3.72 8.28
N GLY A 268 5.32 2.51 8.70
CA GLY A 268 5.22 2.15 10.11
C GLY A 268 3.80 2.23 10.68
N GLY A 269 2.83 1.79 9.87
CA GLY A 269 1.44 1.59 10.26
C GLY A 269 0.49 2.72 9.87
N LEU A 270 -0.71 2.66 10.42
CA LEU A 270 -1.80 3.59 10.08
C LEU A 270 -1.57 4.99 10.64
N ARG A 271 -1.06 5.10 11.87
CA ARG A 271 -0.77 6.41 12.48
C ARG A 271 0.21 7.21 11.64
N ALA A 272 1.30 6.57 11.19
CA ALA A 272 2.26 7.20 10.29
C ALA A 272 1.63 7.55 8.94
N SER A 273 0.74 6.68 8.43
CA SER A 273 0.01 6.90 7.18
C SER A 273 -0.93 8.11 7.25
N PHE A 274 -1.66 8.28 8.36
CA PHE A 274 -2.48 9.47 8.60
C PHE A 274 -1.64 10.74 8.66
N ALA A 275 -0.49 10.70 9.37
CA ALA A 275 0.41 11.86 9.46
C ALA A 275 0.96 12.28 8.08
N VAL A 276 1.30 11.31 7.21
CA VAL A 276 1.73 11.58 5.83
C VAL A 276 0.60 12.18 5.00
N ALA A 277 -0.63 11.66 5.13
CA ALA A 277 -1.79 12.22 4.43
C ALA A 277 -2.09 13.66 4.87
N GLU A 278 -2.04 13.95 6.17
CA GLU A 278 -2.22 15.31 6.72
C GLU A 278 -1.12 16.25 6.22
N LEU A 279 0.14 15.80 6.19
CA LEU A 279 1.26 16.59 5.68
C LEU A 279 1.07 16.89 4.18
N ALA A 280 0.70 15.91 3.37
CA ALA A 280 0.41 16.10 1.95
C ALA A 280 -0.72 17.13 1.74
N ALA A 281 -1.85 16.95 2.43
CA ALA A 281 -2.99 17.86 2.36
C ALA A 281 -2.64 19.29 2.77
N ALA A 282 -1.83 19.47 3.81
CA ALA A 282 -1.36 20.78 4.26
C ALA A 282 -0.54 21.52 3.19
N HIS A 283 0.08 20.79 2.25
CA HIS A 283 0.83 21.35 1.12
C HIS A 283 0.07 21.32 -0.20
N GLY A 284 -1.23 20.98 -0.19
CA GLY A 284 -2.08 20.91 -1.39
C GLY A 284 -1.79 19.72 -2.29
N ALA A 285 -1.02 18.73 -1.82
CA ALA A 285 -0.78 17.48 -2.54
C ALA A 285 -1.89 16.47 -2.27
N GLN A 286 -2.24 15.68 -3.29
CA GLN A 286 -3.13 14.54 -3.21
C GLN A 286 -2.44 13.35 -2.49
N TYR A 287 -3.19 12.33 -2.13
CA TYR A 287 -2.63 11.08 -1.60
C TYR A 287 -3.42 9.87 -2.09
N LEU A 288 -2.74 8.76 -2.21
CA LEU A 288 -3.31 7.45 -2.49
C LEU A 288 -2.65 6.40 -1.60
N VAL A 289 -3.33 5.27 -1.41
CA VAL A 289 -2.75 4.13 -0.69
C VAL A 289 -2.25 3.08 -1.68
N SER A 290 -1.20 2.39 -1.28
CA SER A 290 -0.63 1.26 -2.03
C SER A 290 -0.08 0.21 -1.07
N HIS A 291 0.34 -0.93 -1.61
CA HIS A 291 0.96 -2.03 -0.85
C HIS A 291 2.35 -2.38 -1.41
N THR A 292 3.09 -3.21 -0.66
CA THR A 292 4.42 -3.72 -1.02
C THR A 292 4.38 -5.21 -1.32
N PHE A 293 3.44 -5.64 -2.16
CA PHE A 293 3.15 -7.06 -2.37
C PHE A 293 2.82 -7.78 -1.05
N ASP A 294 1.95 -7.15 -0.28
CA ASP A 294 1.51 -7.61 1.03
C ASP A 294 0.54 -8.79 0.91
N GLY A 295 0.35 -9.53 2.00
CA GLY A 295 -0.68 -10.55 2.09
C GLY A 295 -2.09 -9.96 2.30
N PRO A 296 -3.11 -10.82 2.43
CA PRO A 296 -4.51 -10.38 2.45
C PRO A 296 -4.88 -9.56 3.68
N ILE A 297 -4.23 -9.77 4.84
CA ILE A 297 -4.52 -9.02 6.06
C ILE A 297 -4.05 -7.58 5.92
N ALA A 298 -2.78 -7.38 5.50
CA ALA A 298 -2.25 -6.04 5.28
C ALA A 298 -2.92 -5.35 4.08
N LYS A 299 -3.33 -6.09 3.06
CA LYS A 299 -4.12 -5.55 1.96
C LYS A 299 -5.51 -5.10 2.42
N ALA A 300 -6.16 -5.85 3.31
CA ALA A 300 -7.46 -5.49 3.87
C ALA A 300 -7.37 -4.19 4.68
N ILE A 301 -6.42 -4.09 5.62
CA ILE A 301 -6.26 -2.85 6.41
C ILE A 301 -5.88 -1.64 5.54
N THR A 302 -5.13 -1.85 4.45
CA THR A 302 -4.80 -0.76 3.52
C THR A 302 -6.05 -0.29 2.74
N ALA A 303 -6.97 -1.20 2.41
CA ALA A 303 -8.27 -0.84 1.83
C ALA A 303 -9.15 -0.08 2.84
N GLU A 304 -9.20 -0.53 4.10
CA GLU A 304 -9.89 0.17 5.19
C GLU A 304 -9.32 1.57 5.41
N LEU A 305 -7.99 1.72 5.34
CA LEU A 305 -7.30 3.01 5.42
C LEU A 305 -7.69 3.94 4.26
N ALA A 306 -7.80 3.42 3.03
CA ALA A 306 -8.25 4.22 1.88
C ALA A 306 -9.64 4.81 2.10
N LEU A 307 -10.55 4.00 2.65
CA LEU A 307 -11.91 4.44 3.01
C LEU A 307 -11.88 5.49 4.13
N ALA A 308 -11.08 5.27 5.17
CA ALA A 308 -10.96 6.20 6.30
C ALA A 308 -10.32 7.54 5.90
N LEU A 309 -9.27 7.52 5.07
CA LEU A 309 -8.59 8.71 4.55
C LEU A 309 -9.39 9.44 3.48
N GLN A 310 -10.40 8.80 2.92
CA GLN A 310 -11.20 9.37 1.83
C GLN A 310 -10.32 9.73 0.60
N THR A 311 -9.43 8.84 0.17
CA THR A 311 -8.56 9.09 -1.00
C THR A 311 -9.38 9.29 -2.29
N GLU A 312 -9.03 10.24 -3.12
CA GLU A 312 -9.72 10.50 -4.40
C GLU A 312 -9.04 9.75 -5.56
N LEU A 313 -7.73 9.57 -5.47
CA LEU A 313 -6.96 8.85 -6.47
C LEU A 313 -7.16 7.33 -6.35
N ALA A 314 -7.10 6.63 -7.47
CA ALA A 314 -7.17 5.17 -7.50
C ALA A 314 -6.08 4.54 -6.60
N ALA A 315 -6.43 3.49 -5.86
CA ALA A 315 -5.50 2.81 -4.97
C ALA A 315 -4.59 1.82 -5.71
N GLY A 316 -3.35 1.68 -5.25
CA GLY A 316 -2.40 0.69 -5.77
C GLY A 316 -2.57 -0.68 -5.09
N LEU A 317 -3.77 -1.26 -5.10
CA LEU A 317 -4.10 -2.53 -4.44
C LEU A 317 -4.43 -3.66 -5.42
N GLY A 318 -3.81 -3.66 -6.59
CA GLY A 318 -3.96 -4.73 -7.57
C GLY A 318 -3.57 -6.11 -7.04
N SER A 319 -3.95 -7.17 -7.77
CA SER A 319 -3.54 -8.53 -7.45
C SER A 319 -2.07 -8.78 -7.77
N HIS A 320 -1.43 -9.72 -7.08
CA HIS A 320 -0.03 -10.08 -7.28
C HIS A 320 0.23 -11.56 -6.89
N PRO A 321 1.34 -12.19 -7.36
CA PRO A 321 1.61 -13.61 -7.14
C PRO A 321 1.70 -14.03 -5.67
N GLY A 322 2.12 -13.13 -4.77
CA GLY A 322 2.24 -13.41 -3.33
C GLY A 322 0.92 -13.75 -2.63
N LEU A 323 -0.22 -13.32 -3.18
CA LEU A 323 -1.53 -13.67 -2.63
C LEU A 323 -1.89 -15.15 -2.83
N ALA A 324 -1.31 -15.82 -3.84
CA ALA A 324 -1.53 -17.24 -4.09
C ALA A 324 -0.92 -18.17 -3.01
N LEU A 325 -0.06 -17.63 -2.12
CA LEU A 325 0.49 -18.37 -0.98
C LEU A 325 -0.49 -18.51 0.18
N TRP A 326 -1.56 -17.73 0.18
CA TRP A 326 -2.57 -17.72 1.21
C TRP A 326 -3.74 -18.64 0.85
N PRO A 327 -4.46 -19.16 1.85
CA PRO A 327 -5.74 -19.83 1.57
C PRO A 327 -6.67 -18.94 0.75
N PRO A 328 -7.63 -19.49 -0.01
CA PRO A 328 -8.65 -18.72 -0.68
C PRO A 328 -9.32 -17.74 0.29
N HIS A 329 -9.48 -16.50 -0.13
CA HIS A 329 -9.95 -15.44 0.77
C HIS A 329 -10.73 -14.38 0.02
N ARG A 330 -11.58 -13.67 0.77
CA ARG A 330 -12.28 -12.46 0.31
C ARG A 330 -12.06 -11.31 1.29
N ILE A 331 -11.84 -10.13 0.75
CA ILE A 331 -11.78 -8.86 1.48
C ILE A 331 -13.07 -8.09 1.15
N ALA A 332 -13.92 -7.85 2.14
CA ALA A 332 -15.23 -7.24 1.93
C ALA A 332 -15.14 -5.85 1.27
N ALA A 333 -14.11 -5.09 1.61
CA ALA A 333 -13.85 -3.78 1.02
C ALA A 333 -13.43 -3.84 -0.46
N ILE A 334 -12.92 -4.98 -0.98
CA ILE A 334 -12.38 -5.07 -2.35
C ILE A 334 -13.29 -5.94 -3.21
N ARG A 335 -13.88 -5.35 -4.24
CA ARG A 335 -14.72 -6.04 -5.24
C ARG A 335 -14.68 -5.31 -6.58
N ASP A 336 -14.71 -6.06 -7.66
CA ASP A 336 -14.80 -5.52 -9.03
C ASP A 336 -13.77 -4.42 -9.32
N ARG A 337 -12.51 -4.62 -8.89
CA ARG A 337 -11.41 -3.64 -9.02
C ARG A 337 -11.68 -2.29 -8.34
N GLN A 338 -12.46 -2.31 -7.28
CA GLN A 338 -12.78 -1.12 -6.49
C GLN A 338 -12.67 -1.43 -5.00
N ILE A 339 -12.40 -0.38 -4.22
CA ILE A 339 -12.54 -0.37 -2.78
C ILE A 339 -13.87 0.33 -2.47
N ALA A 340 -14.75 -0.36 -1.76
CA ALA A 340 -16.08 0.15 -1.42
C ALA A 340 -16.40 -0.07 0.05
N PRO A 341 -17.16 0.84 0.70
CA PRO A 341 -17.63 0.63 2.06
C PRO A 341 -18.41 -0.68 2.21
N HIS A 342 -18.35 -1.26 3.39
CA HIS A 342 -19.04 -2.49 3.75
C HIS A 342 -19.46 -2.48 5.22
N ASP A 343 -20.28 -3.47 5.63
CA ASP A 343 -20.78 -3.60 7.00
C ASP A 343 -20.15 -4.76 7.79
N ALA A 344 -19.24 -5.54 7.16
CA ALA A 344 -18.59 -6.65 7.86
C ALA A 344 -17.69 -6.13 8.98
N PRO A 345 -17.78 -6.66 10.23
CA PRO A 345 -16.94 -6.23 11.33
C PRO A 345 -15.46 -6.47 11.10
N GLY A 346 -14.61 -5.66 11.74
CA GLY A 346 -13.17 -5.76 11.64
C GLY A 346 -12.68 -5.43 10.23
N LEU A 347 -11.72 -6.20 9.73
CA LEU A 347 -11.16 -6.07 8.38
C LEU A 347 -12.10 -6.55 7.28
N GLY A 348 -13.23 -7.21 7.62
CA GLY A 348 -14.08 -7.86 6.62
C GLY A 348 -13.33 -8.90 5.80
N LEU A 349 -12.28 -9.51 6.35
CA LEU A 349 -11.47 -10.54 5.72
C LEU A 349 -12.04 -11.92 6.10
N HIS A 350 -12.31 -12.73 5.09
CA HIS A 350 -12.78 -14.11 5.25
C HIS A 350 -11.85 -15.04 4.51
N PHE A 351 -11.28 -16.00 5.21
CA PHE A 351 -10.63 -17.16 4.63
C PHE A 351 -11.69 -18.24 4.37
N GLU A 352 -11.70 -18.78 3.16
CA GLU A 352 -12.57 -19.91 2.82
C GLU A 352 -12.00 -21.16 3.49
N GLU A 353 -12.85 -21.93 4.15
CA GLU A 353 -12.45 -23.23 4.67
C GLU A 353 -12.10 -24.13 3.48
N ASP A 354 -10.95 -24.81 3.56
CA ASP A 354 -10.60 -25.82 2.56
C ASP A 354 -11.60 -26.98 2.71
N PRO A 355 -12.47 -27.23 1.72
CA PRO A 355 -13.45 -28.30 1.81
C PRO A 355 -12.82 -29.70 1.89
N ASP A 356 -11.50 -29.80 1.66
CA ASP A 356 -10.73 -31.06 1.64
C ASP A 356 -9.71 -31.14 2.81
N ALA A 357 -9.75 -30.21 3.82
CA ALA A 357 -8.86 -30.18 4.98
C ALA A 357 -9.35 -31.06 6.13
#